data_0b331ea182ad50a9483bfb6f207d6553
#
_entry.id   0b331ea182ad50a9483bfb6f207d6553
#
_cell.length_a   1.000
_cell.length_b   1.000
_cell.length_c   1.000
_cell.angle_alpha   90.00
_cell.angle_beta   90.00
_cell.angle_gamma   90.00
#
_symmetry.space_group_name_H-M   'P 1'
#
loop_
_entity.id
_entity.type
_entity.pdbx_description
1 polymer ?
#
loop_
_entity_poly.entity_id
_entity_poly.type
_entity_poly.pdbx_seq_one_letter_code
_entity_poly.pdbx_strand_id
1 'polypeptide(L)'
;MCIRDSRVIGSAGSDEKVEWLRSLGVEAFNYKETPAKEALADGIDVYFDNVGGDQLEASLGGLRPFGRVIACGAISRYNDQAPSPGPRNFAFVVSKRLRIEGFIVSDHSARFPDFAAEVGPWVAEGKLVYRETVLEGIENVPAAFAGLFRGDNTGKMLVRVGPDD
;
A
#
# COMPACT_ATOMS: atom_id res chain seq x y z
N MET A 1 8.98 -0.55 3.83
CA MET A 1 9.52 0.75 3.37
C MET A 1 10.26 1.36 4.54
N CYS A 2 11.50 1.72 4.37
CA CYS A 2 12.30 2.26 5.47
C CYS A 2 12.11 3.78 5.54
N ILE A 3 11.56 4.27 6.65
CA ILE A 3 11.36 5.72 6.88
C ILE A 3 12.59 6.40 7.49
N ARG A 4 13.73 5.68 7.60
CA ARG A 4 14.93 6.21 8.25
C ARG A 4 15.42 7.51 7.63
N ASP A 5 15.41 7.58 6.30
CA ASP A 5 16.03 8.66 5.51
C ASP A 5 15.07 9.25 4.48
N SER A 6 13.82 8.80 4.47
CA SER A 6 12.84 9.15 3.45
C SER A 6 11.65 9.86 4.06
N ARG A 7 11.20 10.94 3.42
CA ARG A 7 9.87 11.46 3.61
C ARG A 7 8.88 10.44 3.06
N VAL A 8 7.99 9.92 3.89
CA VAL A 8 6.99 8.93 3.51
C VAL A 8 5.61 9.55 3.56
N ILE A 9 4.84 9.38 2.48
CA ILE A 9 3.45 9.81 2.39
C ILE A 9 2.58 8.58 2.22
N GLY A 10 1.64 8.36 3.15
CA GLY A 10 0.64 7.29 3.09
C GLY A 10 -0.71 7.80 2.64
N SER A 11 -1.48 6.96 1.94
CA SER A 11 -2.89 7.22 1.65
C SER A 11 -3.78 6.18 2.32
N ALA A 12 -4.90 6.60 2.90
CA ALA A 12 -5.87 5.73 3.53
C ALA A 12 -7.29 6.19 3.23
N GLY A 13 -8.28 5.32 3.44
CA GLY A 13 -9.67 5.58 3.08
C GLY A 13 -10.56 5.99 4.26
N SER A 14 -9.99 6.34 5.41
CA SER A 14 -10.69 6.94 6.55
C SER A 14 -9.75 7.78 7.40
N ASP A 15 -10.31 8.75 8.11
CA ASP A 15 -9.54 9.64 8.98
C ASP A 15 -8.88 8.89 10.13
N GLU A 16 -9.56 7.91 10.72
CA GLU A 16 -8.98 7.05 11.76
C GLU A 16 -7.67 6.40 11.30
N LYS A 17 -7.63 5.87 10.07
CA LYS A 17 -6.42 5.27 9.49
C LYS A 17 -5.35 6.32 9.21
N VAL A 18 -5.75 7.49 8.76
CA VAL A 18 -4.83 8.63 8.55
C VAL A 18 -4.20 9.06 9.86
N GLU A 19 -5.00 9.22 10.92
CA GLU A 19 -4.51 9.57 12.25
C GLU A 19 -3.54 8.52 12.79
N TRP A 20 -3.85 7.24 12.59
CA TRP A 20 -2.93 6.17 12.98
C TRP A 20 -1.59 6.27 12.23
N LEU A 21 -1.60 6.48 10.91
CA LEU A 21 -0.36 6.66 10.14
C LEU A 21 0.44 7.87 10.63
N ARG A 22 -0.23 8.98 10.92
CA ARG A 22 0.40 10.19 11.45
C ARG A 22 1.03 9.95 12.82
N SER A 23 0.38 9.15 13.67
CA SER A 23 0.94 8.79 14.98
C SER A 23 2.23 7.98 14.91
N LEU A 24 2.51 7.35 13.74
CA LEU A 24 3.75 6.64 13.44
C LEU A 24 4.82 7.55 12.79
N GLY A 25 4.58 8.85 12.67
CA GLY A 25 5.49 9.79 12.04
C GLY A 25 5.43 9.80 10.50
N VAL A 26 4.39 9.21 9.91
CA VAL A 26 4.17 9.18 8.46
C VAL A 26 3.25 10.35 8.09
N GLU A 27 3.60 11.13 7.07
CA GLU A 27 2.63 12.03 6.46
C GLU A 27 1.51 11.21 5.83
N ALA A 28 0.25 11.59 6.02
CA ALA A 28 -0.85 10.81 5.51
C ALA A 28 -2.05 11.67 5.12
N PHE A 29 -2.82 11.20 4.14
CA PHE A 29 -4.04 11.83 3.68
C PHE A 29 -5.17 10.83 3.43
N ASN A 30 -6.40 11.29 3.58
CA ASN A 30 -7.59 10.55 3.22
C ASN A 30 -7.89 10.77 1.73
N TYR A 31 -7.68 9.72 0.90
CA TYR A 31 -7.85 9.82 -0.55
C TYR A 31 -9.30 10.01 -0.99
N LYS A 32 -10.27 9.82 -0.08
CA LYS A 32 -11.70 10.09 -0.36
C LYS A 32 -12.04 11.57 -0.23
N GLU A 33 -11.23 12.32 0.51
CA GLU A 33 -11.44 13.74 0.78
C GLU A 33 -10.42 14.62 0.06
N THR A 34 -9.17 14.21 0.06
CA THR A 34 -8.08 14.94 -0.61
C THR A 34 -7.64 14.18 -1.85
N PRO A 35 -7.81 14.74 -3.05
CA PRO A 35 -7.31 14.13 -4.27
C PRO A 35 -5.80 13.85 -4.18
N ALA A 36 -5.37 12.66 -4.58
CA ALA A 36 -3.95 12.28 -4.52
C ALA A 36 -3.05 13.25 -5.32
N LYS A 37 -3.57 13.85 -6.40
CA LYS A 37 -2.87 14.89 -7.16
C LYS A 37 -2.47 16.11 -6.31
N GLU A 38 -3.33 16.51 -5.38
CA GLU A 38 -3.07 17.63 -4.47
C GLU A 38 -2.10 17.22 -3.36
N ALA A 39 -2.33 16.05 -2.76
CA ALA A 39 -1.47 15.53 -1.70
C ALA A 39 -0.02 15.26 -2.17
N LEU A 40 0.19 15.02 -3.46
CA LEU A 40 1.49 14.75 -4.06
C LEU A 40 2.05 15.95 -4.85
N ALA A 41 1.52 17.15 -4.67
CA ALA A 41 1.92 18.35 -5.43
C ALA A 41 3.40 18.71 -5.28
N ASP A 42 3.99 18.46 -4.11
CA ASP A 42 5.42 18.69 -3.85
C ASP A 42 6.35 17.70 -4.59
N GLY A 43 5.78 16.71 -5.23
CA GLY A 43 6.48 15.68 -5.98
C GLY A 43 7.02 14.54 -5.10
N ILE A 44 7.09 13.36 -5.72
CA ILE A 44 7.59 12.13 -5.11
C ILE A 44 8.67 11.50 -6.00
N ASP A 45 9.56 10.71 -5.42
CA ASP A 45 10.62 10.01 -6.14
C ASP A 45 10.29 8.53 -6.39
N VAL A 46 9.54 7.93 -5.45
CA VAL A 46 9.13 6.53 -5.51
C VAL A 46 7.65 6.41 -5.15
N TYR A 47 6.91 5.67 -5.95
CA TYR A 47 5.54 5.24 -5.65
C TYR A 47 5.47 3.72 -5.53
N PHE A 48 5.04 3.22 -4.37
CA PHE A 48 4.77 1.81 -4.14
C PHE A 48 3.28 1.56 -4.35
N ASP A 49 2.92 0.88 -5.43
CA ASP A 49 1.55 0.74 -5.89
C ASP A 49 0.95 -0.62 -5.55
N ASN A 50 -0.08 -0.62 -4.68
CA ASN A 50 -0.97 -1.77 -4.45
C ASN A 50 -2.37 -1.54 -5.04
N VAL A 51 -2.66 -0.35 -5.57
CA VAL A 51 -4.03 0.11 -5.83
C VAL A 51 -4.32 0.19 -7.32
N GLY A 52 -3.40 0.71 -8.12
CA GLY A 52 -3.64 0.99 -9.53
C GLY A 52 -4.62 2.15 -9.76
N GLY A 53 -5.27 2.17 -10.92
CA GLY A 53 -6.35 3.10 -11.23
C GLY A 53 -5.99 4.57 -11.05
N ASP A 54 -6.90 5.33 -10.46
CA ASP A 54 -6.75 6.79 -10.27
C ASP A 54 -5.55 7.15 -9.35
N GLN A 55 -5.19 6.27 -8.41
CA GLN A 55 -4.03 6.48 -7.56
C GLN A 55 -2.73 6.38 -8.35
N LEU A 56 -2.62 5.40 -9.24
CA LEU A 56 -1.49 5.29 -10.17
C LEU A 56 -1.42 6.51 -11.10
N GLU A 57 -2.55 6.92 -11.70
CA GLU A 57 -2.60 8.09 -12.58
C GLU A 57 -2.13 9.35 -11.85
N ALA A 58 -2.64 9.61 -10.65
CA ALA A 58 -2.22 10.76 -9.85
C ALA A 58 -0.72 10.71 -9.50
N SER A 59 -0.22 9.52 -9.14
CA SER A 59 1.18 9.31 -8.80
C SER A 59 2.12 9.53 -9.98
N LEU A 60 1.78 9.08 -11.19
CA LEU A 60 2.54 9.40 -12.40
C LEU A 60 2.65 10.91 -12.62
N GLY A 61 1.57 11.65 -12.32
CA GLY A 61 1.58 13.11 -12.33
C GLY A 61 2.51 13.73 -11.30
N GLY A 62 2.54 13.18 -10.08
CA GLY A 62 3.34 13.65 -8.94
C GLY A 62 4.80 13.21 -8.96
N LEU A 63 5.18 12.19 -9.73
CA LEU A 63 6.56 11.72 -9.82
C LEU A 63 7.48 12.77 -10.41
N ARG A 64 8.65 12.96 -9.78
CA ARG A 64 9.76 13.77 -10.31
C ARG A 64 10.43 13.08 -11.50
N PRO A 65 11.21 13.80 -12.32
CA PRO A 65 12.03 13.17 -13.37
C PRO A 65 12.88 12.02 -12.81
N PHE A 66 12.94 10.90 -13.55
CA PHE A 66 13.60 9.64 -13.17
C PHE A 66 12.98 8.92 -11.97
N GLY A 67 11.78 9.31 -11.55
CA GLY A 67 11.03 8.65 -10.49
C GLY A 67 10.65 7.21 -10.84
N ARG A 68 10.30 6.43 -9.82
CA ARG A 68 10.04 4.99 -9.95
C ARG A 68 8.66 4.61 -9.42
N VAL A 69 7.98 3.74 -10.15
CA VAL A 69 6.79 3.02 -9.69
C VAL A 69 7.18 1.56 -9.42
N ILE A 70 6.88 1.08 -8.23
CA ILE A 70 7.01 -0.31 -7.82
C ILE A 70 5.60 -0.89 -7.82
N ALA A 71 5.22 -1.59 -8.89
CA ALA A 71 3.88 -2.12 -9.07
C ALA A 71 3.77 -3.49 -8.37
N CYS A 72 3.13 -3.51 -7.22
CA CYS A 72 2.89 -4.69 -6.39
C CYS A 72 1.48 -5.29 -6.61
N GLY A 73 0.49 -4.44 -6.93
CA GLY A 73 -0.89 -4.86 -7.13
C GLY A 73 -1.76 -3.76 -7.72
N ALA A 74 -3.00 -4.10 -8.01
CA ALA A 74 -3.99 -3.20 -8.59
C ALA A 74 -5.39 -3.49 -8.02
N ILE A 75 -5.52 -3.47 -6.68
CA ILE A 75 -6.74 -3.93 -6.00
C ILE A 75 -8.01 -3.17 -6.44
N SER A 76 -7.88 -1.92 -6.88
CA SER A 76 -9.00 -1.14 -7.40
C SER A 76 -9.61 -1.72 -8.68
N ARG A 77 -8.91 -2.66 -9.35
CA ARG A 77 -9.29 -3.24 -10.64
C ARG A 77 -9.66 -4.73 -10.56
N TYR A 78 -9.46 -5.38 -9.43
CA TYR A 78 -9.67 -6.84 -9.32
C TYR A 78 -11.13 -7.28 -9.50
N ASN A 79 -12.08 -6.37 -9.29
CA ASN A 79 -13.51 -6.65 -9.48
C ASN A 79 -14.07 -6.05 -10.78
N ASP A 80 -13.24 -5.51 -11.66
CA ASP A 80 -13.70 -4.96 -12.93
C ASP A 80 -14.22 -6.08 -13.83
N GLN A 81 -15.44 -5.93 -14.35
CA GLN A 81 -16.06 -6.91 -15.24
C GLN A 81 -15.64 -6.75 -16.71
N ALA A 82 -14.99 -5.64 -17.04
CA ALA A 82 -14.46 -5.33 -18.36
C ALA A 82 -13.05 -4.71 -18.20
N PRO A 83 -12.20 -4.79 -19.24
CA PRO A 83 -10.91 -4.13 -19.20
C PRO A 83 -11.05 -2.63 -18.94
N SER A 84 -10.40 -2.15 -17.90
CA SER A 84 -10.34 -0.73 -17.58
C SER A 84 -9.27 -0.03 -18.41
N PRO A 85 -9.47 1.22 -18.82
CA PRO A 85 -8.43 1.99 -19.46
C PRO A 85 -7.23 2.17 -18.52
N GLY A 86 -6.04 2.20 -19.08
CA GLY A 86 -4.81 2.56 -18.35
C GLY A 86 -4.80 4.04 -17.95
N PRO A 87 -3.74 4.50 -17.25
CA PRO A 87 -3.57 5.90 -16.90
C PRO A 87 -3.59 6.80 -18.13
N ARG A 88 -4.44 7.85 -18.14
CA ARG A 88 -4.58 8.80 -19.25
C ARG A 88 -3.30 9.62 -19.48
N ASN A 89 -2.51 9.76 -18.44
CA ASN A 89 -1.26 10.52 -18.42
C ASN A 89 0.00 9.65 -18.59
N PHE A 90 -0.12 8.48 -19.20
CA PHE A 90 1.00 7.55 -19.41
C PHE A 90 2.19 8.18 -20.18
N ALA A 91 1.93 9.24 -20.97
CA ALA A 91 2.96 10.03 -21.62
C ALA A 91 4.02 10.61 -20.65
N PHE A 92 3.70 10.75 -19.35
CA PHE A 92 4.69 11.15 -18.34
C PHE A 92 5.81 10.12 -18.16
N VAL A 93 5.57 8.86 -18.48
CA VAL A 93 6.64 7.84 -18.46
C VAL A 93 7.78 8.25 -19.37
N VAL A 94 7.46 8.76 -20.56
CA VAL A 94 8.47 9.25 -21.53
C VAL A 94 9.03 10.60 -21.09
N SER A 95 8.17 11.60 -20.88
CA SER A 95 8.62 12.99 -20.64
C SER A 95 9.43 13.14 -19.34
N LYS A 96 9.10 12.36 -18.31
CA LYS A 96 9.83 12.34 -17.04
C LYS A 96 10.86 11.20 -16.94
N ARG A 97 11.02 10.35 -17.98
CA ARG A 97 11.93 9.17 -17.99
C ARG A 97 11.71 8.28 -16.76
N LEU A 98 10.42 7.96 -16.47
CA LEU A 98 10.06 7.16 -15.32
C LEU A 98 10.41 5.69 -15.54
N ARG A 99 10.65 4.97 -14.44
CA ARG A 99 10.79 3.52 -14.42
C ARG A 99 9.56 2.91 -13.74
N ILE A 100 8.90 1.99 -14.41
CA ILE A 100 7.79 1.22 -13.85
C ILE A 100 8.23 -0.25 -13.84
N GLU A 101 8.20 -0.86 -12.65
CA GLU A 101 8.64 -2.25 -12.48
C GLU A 101 7.65 -3.00 -11.60
N GLY A 102 7.14 -4.13 -12.14
CA GLY A 102 6.29 -5.06 -11.41
C GLY A 102 7.12 -6.11 -10.68
N PHE A 103 6.61 -6.64 -9.57
CA PHE A 103 7.19 -7.80 -8.90
C PHE A 103 6.11 -8.63 -8.20
N ILE A 104 6.44 -9.90 -7.96
CA ILE A 104 5.67 -10.80 -7.11
C ILE A 104 6.59 -11.25 -5.97
N VAL A 105 6.11 -11.15 -4.73
CA VAL A 105 6.93 -11.42 -3.54
C VAL A 105 7.45 -12.86 -3.49
N SER A 106 6.71 -13.82 -4.06
CA SER A 106 7.13 -15.23 -4.13
C SER A 106 8.41 -15.47 -4.93
N ASP A 107 8.73 -14.58 -5.89
CA ASP A 107 9.98 -14.68 -6.67
C ASP A 107 11.21 -14.40 -5.79
N HIS A 108 10.99 -13.83 -4.61
CA HIS A 108 12.02 -13.48 -3.63
C HIS A 108 11.99 -14.38 -2.38
N SER A 109 11.31 -15.53 -2.43
CA SER A 109 11.13 -16.44 -1.29
C SER A 109 12.44 -16.90 -0.65
N ALA A 110 13.51 -17.05 -1.44
CA ALA A 110 14.85 -17.38 -0.92
C ALA A 110 15.41 -16.32 0.06
N ARG A 111 14.88 -15.09 0.05
CA ARG A 111 15.29 -14.01 0.97
C ARG A 111 14.46 -13.95 2.27
N PHE A 112 13.47 -14.82 2.44
CA PHE A 112 12.65 -14.83 3.67
C PHE A 112 13.46 -15.06 4.96
N PRO A 113 14.44 -15.97 4.99
CA PRO A 113 15.28 -16.13 6.18
C PRO A 113 16.03 -14.85 6.57
N ASP A 114 16.60 -14.15 5.58
CA ASP A 114 17.31 -12.88 5.81
C ASP A 114 16.34 -11.80 6.33
N PHE A 115 15.16 -11.71 5.73
CA PHE A 115 14.10 -10.82 6.18
C PHE A 115 13.68 -11.12 7.63
N ALA A 116 13.44 -12.39 7.96
CA ALA A 116 13.05 -12.79 9.31
C ALA A 116 14.15 -12.49 10.35
N ALA A 117 15.41 -12.72 9.99
CA ALA A 117 16.55 -12.42 10.84
C ALA A 117 16.73 -10.92 11.11
N GLU A 118 16.44 -10.07 10.10
CA GLU A 118 16.54 -8.61 10.24
C GLU A 118 15.32 -8.01 10.95
N VAL A 119 14.12 -8.40 10.55
CA VAL A 119 12.87 -7.74 10.99
C VAL A 119 12.31 -8.33 12.28
N GLY A 120 12.54 -9.63 12.54
CA GLY A 120 12.07 -10.32 13.74
C GLY A 120 12.46 -9.60 15.03
N PRO A 121 13.73 -9.24 15.24
CA PRO A 121 14.14 -8.44 16.40
C PRO A 121 13.40 -7.10 16.52
N TRP A 122 13.11 -6.43 15.42
CA TRP A 122 12.38 -5.15 15.47
C TRP A 122 10.93 -5.30 15.94
N VAL A 123 10.29 -6.41 15.58
CA VAL A 123 8.96 -6.75 16.08
C VAL A 123 9.01 -7.06 17.56
N ALA A 124 9.95 -7.94 18.00
CA ALA A 124 10.12 -8.34 19.40
C ALA A 124 10.44 -7.14 20.32
N GLU A 125 11.19 -6.17 19.84
CA GLU A 125 11.56 -4.95 20.56
C GLU A 125 10.52 -3.84 20.48
N GLY A 126 9.39 -4.05 19.77
CA GLY A 126 8.36 -3.03 19.55
C GLY A 126 8.79 -1.86 18.66
N LYS A 127 9.91 -1.99 17.95
CA LYS A 127 10.40 -0.99 17.00
C LYS A 127 9.58 -0.94 15.72
N LEU A 128 8.94 -2.06 15.37
CA LEU A 128 8.02 -2.16 14.26
C LEU A 128 6.61 -2.25 14.83
N VAL A 129 5.81 -1.20 14.58
CA VAL A 129 4.43 -1.12 15.03
C VAL A 129 3.52 -1.64 13.92
N TYR A 130 2.64 -2.56 14.26
CA TYR A 130 1.62 -3.08 13.35
C TYR A 130 0.26 -3.13 14.02
N ARG A 131 -0.79 -3.23 13.23
CA ARG A 131 -2.16 -3.49 13.71
C ARG A 131 -2.77 -4.67 12.97
N GLU A 132 -3.68 -5.33 13.64
CA GLU A 132 -4.44 -6.45 13.13
C GLU A 132 -5.93 -6.24 13.39
N THR A 133 -6.74 -6.66 12.43
CA THR A 133 -8.19 -6.80 12.59
C THR A 133 -8.49 -8.28 12.56
N VAL A 134 -8.90 -8.85 13.69
CA VAL A 134 -9.13 -10.28 13.85
C VAL A 134 -10.62 -10.57 13.90
N LEU A 135 -11.10 -11.46 13.05
CA LEU A 135 -12.44 -12.04 13.13
C LEU A 135 -12.32 -13.47 13.67
N GLU A 136 -13.31 -13.89 14.48
CA GLU A 136 -13.33 -15.21 15.10
C GLU A 136 -14.16 -16.18 14.26
N GLY A 137 -13.66 -17.42 14.08
CA GLY A 137 -14.35 -18.51 13.41
C GLY A 137 -14.13 -18.56 11.90
N ILE A 138 -13.93 -19.78 11.39
CA ILE A 138 -13.68 -20.05 9.97
C ILE A 138 -14.83 -19.57 9.06
N GLU A 139 -16.05 -19.54 9.57
CA GLU A 139 -17.24 -19.06 8.87
C GLU A 139 -17.15 -17.58 8.47
N ASN A 140 -16.28 -16.81 9.12
CA ASN A 140 -16.07 -15.39 8.84
C ASN A 140 -15.01 -15.13 7.74
N VAL A 141 -14.37 -16.16 7.19
CA VAL A 141 -13.38 -15.99 6.10
C VAL A 141 -13.95 -15.27 4.87
N PRO A 142 -15.16 -15.62 4.35
CA PRO A 142 -15.72 -14.88 3.22
C PRO A 142 -16.03 -13.41 3.55
N ALA A 143 -16.53 -13.12 4.76
CA ALA A 143 -16.82 -11.76 5.21
C ALA A 143 -15.53 -10.93 5.36
N ALA A 144 -14.48 -11.51 5.96
CA ALA A 144 -13.15 -10.90 6.07
C ALA A 144 -12.57 -10.55 4.70
N PHE A 145 -12.64 -11.49 3.75
CA PHE A 145 -12.14 -11.28 2.40
C PHE A 145 -12.90 -10.16 1.68
N ALA A 146 -14.23 -10.17 1.72
CA ALA A 146 -15.05 -9.11 1.14
C ALA A 146 -14.79 -7.74 1.82
N GLY A 147 -14.50 -7.75 3.12
CA GLY A 147 -14.17 -6.56 3.90
C GLY A 147 -12.90 -5.85 3.44
N LEU A 148 -11.92 -6.58 2.89
CA LEU A 148 -10.70 -5.98 2.32
C LEU A 148 -11.01 -4.97 1.20
N PHE A 149 -11.98 -5.28 0.34
CA PHE A 149 -12.39 -4.39 -0.77
C PHE A 149 -13.17 -3.16 -0.30
N ARG A 150 -13.79 -3.23 0.89
CA ARG A 150 -14.47 -2.09 1.51
C ARG A 150 -13.55 -1.27 2.41
N GLY A 151 -12.37 -1.84 2.74
CA GLY A 151 -11.43 -1.22 3.68
C GLY A 151 -11.91 -1.31 5.13
N ASP A 152 -12.61 -2.37 5.51
CA ASP A 152 -13.15 -2.56 6.86
C ASP A 152 -12.05 -2.82 7.90
N ASN A 153 -10.87 -3.25 7.46
CA ASN A 153 -9.73 -3.55 8.34
C ASN A 153 -8.85 -2.33 8.62
N THR A 154 -8.31 -2.27 9.82
CA THR A 154 -7.15 -1.43 10.15
C THR A 154 -5.95 -2.34 10.39
N GLY A 155 -4.92 -2.20 9.54
CA GLY A 155 -3.79 -3.13 9.52
C GLY A 155 -4.11 -4.45 8.81
N LYS A 156 -3.52 -5.56 9.27
CA LYS A 156 -3.70 -6.89 8.66
C LYS A 156 -5.05 -7.49 9.03
N MET A 157 -5.83 -7.92 8.04
CA MET A 157 -7.04 -8.71 8.26
C MET A 157 -6.64 -10.17 8.54
N LEU A 158 -7.11 -10.71 9.64
CA LEU A 158 -6.92 -12.10 10.06
C LEU A 158 -8.26 -12.74 10.42
N VAL A 159 -8.33 -14.07 10.32
CA VAL A 159 -9.44 -14.86 10.85
C VAL A 159 -8.83 -15.93 11.76
N ARG A 160 -9.21 -15.92 13.05
CA ARG A 160 -8.80 -16.95 13.99
C ARG A 160 -9.69 -18.16 13.81
N VAL A 161 -9.10 -19.28 13.37
CA VAL A 161 -9.85 -20.53 13.05
C VAL A 161 -9.75 -21.59 14.13
N GLY A 162 -8.97 -21.35 15.17
CA GLY A 162 -8.77 -22.26 16.32
C GLY A 162 -8.02 -21.56 17.45
N PRO A 163 -7.78 -22.26 18.58
CA PRO A 163 -6.94 -21.72 19.65
C PRO A 163 -5.52 -21.48 19.15
N ASP A 164 -4.87 -20.48 19.73
CA ASP A 164 -3.44 -20.27 19.52
C ASP A 164 -2.68 -21.38 20.30
N ASP A 165 -1.83 -22.14 19.61
CA ASP A 165 -0.98 -23.17 20.22
C ASP A 165 0.24 -22.56 20.93
#